data_1e87e8a6126450315ab1528a0a12c4ff
#
_entry.id   1e87e8a6126450315ab1528a0a12c4ff
#
_cell.length_a   1.000
_cell.length_b   1.000
_cell.length_c   1.000
_cell.angle_alpha   90.00
_cell.angle_beta   90.00
_cell.angle_gamma   90.00
#
_symmetry.space_group_name_H-M   'P 1'
#
loop_
_entity.id
_entity.type
_entity.pdbx_description
1 polymer ?
#
loop_
_entity_poly.entity_id
_entity_poly.type
_entity_poly.pdbx_seq_one_letter_code
_entity_poly.pdbx_strand_id
1 'polypeptide(L)'
;MTERKPIADVCLILEGTYPYIAGGVSTWTHDLIRGSKNTSFHIVSLLAKDEPRAMRYELPENVTGVSHIFIQDLRKGPRFMFGIERLARELEPVLMRIHRRGGLAEVKAVLDMLAPHARKIGRRQLLDSPAAWQQLVRMYQKTLRGSSFLHYFWTWRALVGGLYSVLLSELPLCRVYHAVSTGYAGLLGARAALQTGRPLLLTEHGIYTNERRVEIAMADWLFEVGSSGLSVETGEKGLKDLWVDSFLTYSRACYEAATGIITLFEGNQRLQIADGADRSKMWVIPNGVDVERFTKVKRDPGPRPPTVALIGRVVPIKDVKTFIRAADILKRSVPDVKCLVIGPYEEDPVYYEECRQMVEGLGLNGTFEFAGRKKLDDVLGLIDVNVLTSISEGQPLVVLEAGAAGVPTVATNVGSCSELIYGREDETPRLGPGGEVTALSNPRATAAAIRRLLTDQDWHDKCANAIRERCKVYYDQRSVEQAYGDLYTQLGEVPDQPPEIPEAPAEREAG
;
A
#
# COMPACT_ATOMS: atom_id res chain seq x y z
N MET A 1 7.40 -39.80 -1.31
CA MET A 1 6.53 -38.61 -1.27
C MET A 1 6.34 -38.18 -2.70
N THR A 2 5.13 -38.29 -3.26
CA THR A 2 4.84 -37.77 -4.58
C THR A 2 5.04 -36.25 -4.55
N GLU A 3 5.96 -35.72 -5.34
CA GLU A 3 6.14 -34.28 -5.51
C GLU A 3 4.81 -33.68 -5.99
N ARG A 4 4.17 -32.87 -5.16
CA ARG A 4 3.01 -32.09 -5.58
C ARG A 4 3.45 -31.08 -6.61
N LYS A 5 2.89 -31.13 -7.81
CA LYS A 5 3.17 -30.11 -8.84
C LYS A 5 2.63 -28.74 -8.38
N PRO A 6 3.34 -27.64 -8.65
CA PRO A 6 2.83 -26.29 -8.45
C PRO A 6 1.53 -26.08 -9.23
N ILE A 7 0.57 -25.37 -8.64
CA ILE A 7 -0.73 -25.06 -9.24
C ILE A 7 -0.68 -23.81 -10.13
N ALA A 8 0.35 -22.98 -9.96
CA ALA A 8 0.66 -21.79 -10.75
C ALA A 8 2.15 -21.46 -10.64
N ASP A 9 2.64 -20.60 -11.52
CA ASP A 9 3.99 -20.08 -11.47
C ASP A 9 4.14 -19.11 -10.28
N VAL A 10 3.20 -18.19 -10.09
CA VAL A 10 3.23 -17.17 -9.05
C VAL A 10 2.01 -17.25 -8.16
N CYS A 11 2.23 -17.22 -6.85
CA CYS A 11 1.20 -17.00 -5.85
C CYS A 11 1.21 -15.52 -5.44
N LEU A 12 0.23 -14.73 -5.90
CA LEU A 12 0.04 -13.35 -5.46
C LEU A 12 -0.71 -13.32 -4.12
N ILE A 13 -0.10 -12.72 -3.11
CA ILE A 13 -0.64 -12.63 -1.75
C ILE A 13 -1.05 -11.19 -1.46
N LEU A 14 -2.36 -10.97 -1.26
CA LEU A 14 -2.96 -9.64 -1.16
C LEU A 14 -3.79 -9.50 0.11
N GLU A 15 -3.68 -8.37 0.79
CA GLU A 15 -4.45 -8.06 2.00
C GLU A 15 -5.64 -7.18 1.67
N GLY A 16 -6.85 -7.78 1.61
CA GLY A 16 -8.13 -7.07 1.58
C GLY A 16 -8.48 -6.31 0.29
N THR A 17 -7.71 -6.43 -0.79
CA THR A 17 -7.82 -5.58 -1.97
C THR A 17 -8.37 -6.31 -3.19
N TYR A 18 -7.52 -6.78 -4.07
CA TYR A 18 -7.90 -7.44 -5.32
C TYR A 18 -8.44 -8.86 -5.07
N PRO A 19 -9.47 -9.33 -5.77
CA PRO A 19 -10.21 -8.64 -6.83
C PRO A 19 -11.48 -7.88 -6.37
N TYR A 20 -11.64 -7.57 -5.08
CA TYR A 20 -12.91 -7.12 -4.47
C TYR A 20 -13.01 -5.59 -4.31
N ILE A 21 -11.91 -4.89 -4.12
CA ILE A 21 -11.88 -3.46 -3.84
C ILE A 21 -11.13 -2.74 -4.96
N ALA A 22 -11.76 -1.70 -5.54
CA ALA A 22 -11.10 -0.84 -6.51
C ALA A 22 -10.13 0.12 -5.81
N GLY A 23 -8.91 0.26 -6.36
CA GLY A 23 -7.87 1.13 -5.80
C GLY A 23 -6.55 0.95 -6.51
N GLY A 24 -5.56 1.78 -6.21
CA GLY A 24 -4.25 1.77 -6.89
C GLY A 24 -3.57 0.40 -6.92
N VAL A 25 -3.45 -0.25 -5.76
CA VAL A 25 -2.85 -1.59 -5.65
C VAL A 25 -3.64 -2.64 -6.44
N SER A 26 -4.99 -2.57 -6.41
CA SER A 26 -5.83 -3.52 -7.16
C SER A 26 -5.71 -3.31 -8.66
N THR A 27 -5.66 -2.07 -9.13
CA THR A 27 -5.45 -1.75 -10.55
C THR A 27 -4.07 -2.23 -10.99
N TRP A 28 -3.04 -1.90 -10.23
CA TRP A 28 -1.68 -2.37 -10.50
C TRP A 28 -1.60 -3.92 -10.56
N THR A 29 -2.22 -4.62 -9.60
CA THR A 29 -2.26 -6.09 -9.59
C THR A 29 -2.95 -6.64 -10.84
N HIS A 30 -4.09 -6.05 -11.22
CA HIS A 30 -4.84 -6.46 -12.41
C HIS A 30 -4.03 -6.27 -13.68
N ASP A 31 -3.37 -5.12 -13.83
CA ASP A 31 -2.55 -4.80 -15.00
C ASP A 31 -1.30 -5.69 -15.06
N LEU A 32 -0.63 -5.92 -13.93
CA LEU A 32 0.50 -6.85 -13.84
C LEU A 32 0.13 -8.26 -14.31
N ILE A 33 -1.03 -8.80 -13.87
CA ILE A 33 -1.49 -10.13 -14.30
C ILE A 33 -1.76 -10.13 -15.80
N ARG A 34 -2.47 -9.11 -16.31
CA ARG A 34 -2.80 -9.00 -17.75
C ARG A 34 -1.57 -8.85 -18.64
N GLY A 35 -0.57 -8.08 -18.17
CA GLY A 35 0.70 -7.87 -18.90
C GLY A 35 1.57 -9.12 -18.92
N SER A 36 1.55 -9.93 -17.87
CA SER A 36 2.36 -11.14 -17.72
C SER A 36 1.72 -12.38 -18.39
N LYS A 37 1.49 -12.34 -19.69
CA LYS A 37 0.74 -13.37 -20.44
C LYS A 37 1.30 -14.78 -20.34
N ASN A 38 2.62 -14.92 -20.17
CA ASN A 38 3.32 -16.21 -20.10
C ASN A 38 3.47 -16.75 -18.68
N THR A 39 2.91 -16.05 -17.69
CA THR A 39 2.98 -16.41 -16.27
C THR A 39 1.59 -16.75 -15.76
N SER A 40 1.42 -17.90 -15.12
CA SER A 40 0.18 -18.30 -14.47
C SER A 40 0.17 -17.83 -13.01
N PHE A 41 -0.99 -17.31 -12.57
CA PHE A 41 -1.14 -16.75 -11.23
C PHE A 41 -2.19 -17.51 -10.41
N HIS A 42 -1.89 -17.72 -9.14
CA HIS A 42 -2.88 -18.07 -8.12
C HIS A 42 -2.98 -16.93 -7.11
N ILE A 43 -4.18 -16.47 -6.83
CA ILE A 43 -4.40 -15.33 -5.92
C ILE A 43 -4.75 -15.86 -4.54
N VAL A 44 -4.07 -15.37 -3.51
CA VAL A 44 -4.47 -15.56 -2.10
C VAL A 44 -4.90 -14.20 -1.56
N SER A 45 -6.20 -14.06 -1.31
CA SER A 45 -6.77 -12.84 -0.72
C SER A 45 -7.02 -13.05 0.78
N LEU A 46 -6.33 -12.25 1.61
CA LEU A 46 -6.53 -12.22 3.05
C LEU A 46 -7.68 -11.26 3.38
N LEU A 47 -8.72 -11.77 3.98
CA LEU A 47 -9.95 -11.03 4.29
C LEU A 47 -10.22 -11.04 5.80
N ALA A 48 -10.93 -10.04 6.31
CA ALA A 48 -11.25 -10.00 7.74
C ALA A 48 -12.17 -11.16 8.13
N LYS A 49 -13.27 -11.38 7.39
CA LYS A 49 -14.30 -12.38 7.65
C LYS A 49 -14.82 -13.00 6.36
N ASP A 50 -15.43 -14.19 6.49
CA ASP A 50 -16.16 -14.86 5.41
C ASP A 50 -17.53 -14.20 5.21
N GLU A 51 -17.56 -13.19 4.33
CA GLU A 51 -18.78 -12.47 3.95
C GLU A 51 -18.89 -12.42 2.42
N PRO A 52 -20.09 -12.52 1.85
CA PRO A 52 -20.30 -12.42 0.41
C PRO A 52 -19.77 -11.08 -0.13
N ARG A 53 -18.93 -11.15 -1.16
CA ARG A 53 -18.33 -9.96 -1.80
C ARG A 53 -18.43 -10.06 -3.31
N ALA A 54 -18.86 -8.98 -3.95
CA ALA A 54 -18.86 -8.89 -5.41
C ALA A 54 -17.45 -8.63 -5.92
N MET A 55 -17.02 -9.36 -6.93
CA MET A 55 -15.80 -9.05 -7.66
C MET A 55 -15.95 -7.71 -8.39
N ARG A 56 -14.94 -6.87 -8.29
CA ARG A 56 -14.86 -5.58 -9.00
C ARG A 56 -14.06 -5.68 -10.29
N TYR A 57 -13.27 -6.74 -10.42
CA TYR A 57 -12.44 -7.01 -11.59
C TYR A 57 -12.83 -8.38 -12.17
N GLU A 58 -12.90 -8.46 -13.49
CA GLU A 58 -12.95 -9.73 -14.21
C GLU A 58 -11.55 -10.34 -14.18
N LEU A 59 -11.47 -11.62 -13.78
CA LEU A 59 -10.18 -12.28 -13.65
C LEU A 59 -9.58 -12.58 -15.02
N PRO A 60 -8.31 -12.21 -15.28
CA PRO A 60 -7.62 -12.58 -16.50
C PRO A 60 -7.48 -14.09 -16.66
N GLU A 61 -7.37 -14.56 -17.92
CA GLU A 61 -7.34 -16.00 -18.28
C GLU A 61 -6.16 -16.76 -17.66
N ASN A 62 -5.06 -16.07 -17.36
CA ASN A 62 -3.88 -16.65 -16.73
C ASN A 62 -3.97 -16.76 -15.20
N VAL A 63 -5.13 -16.47 -14.61
CA VAL A 63 -5.41 -16.73 -13.19
C VAL A 63 -5.96 -18.15 -13.04
N THR A 64 -5.21 -19.03 -12.36
CA THR A 64 -5.58 -20.44 -12.13
C THR A 64 -6.61 -20.61 -11.02
N GLY A 65 -6.76 -19.65 -10.13
CA GLY A 65 -7.74 -19.66 -9.03
C GLY A 65 -7.52 -18.59 -7.99
N VAL A 66 -8.51 -18.47 -7.09
CA VAL A 66 -8.48 -17.55 -5.94
C VAL A 66 -8.76 -18.35 -4.67
N SER A 67 -7.88 -18.21 -3.71
CA SER A 67 -8.04 -18.75 -2.35
C SER A 67 -8.25 -17.62 -1.33
N HIS A 68 -8.98 -17.89 -0.25
CA HIS A 68 -9.26 -16.93 0.79
C HIS A 68 -8.70 -17.39 2.13
N ILE A 69 -8.13 -16.46 2.88
CA ILE A 69 -7.74 -16.64 4.28
C ILE A 69 -8.48 -15.60 5.11
N PHE A 70 -9.31 -16.08 6.05
CA PHE A 70 -10.09 -15.22 6.92
C PHE A 70 -9.35 -15.00 8.24
N ILE A 71 -8.83 -13.78 8.45
CA ILE A 71 -7.95 -13.45 9.57
C ILE A 71 -8.67 -13.57 10.92
N GLN A 72 -10.00 -13.28 10.95
CA GLN A 72 -10.80 -13.35 12.17
C GLN A 72 -11.54 -14.67 12.35
N ASP A 73 -11.40 -15.61 11.41
CA ASP A 73 -12.12 -16.88 11.42
C ASP A 73 -11.17 -18.09 11.46
N LEU A 74 -10.45 -18.21 12.57
CA LEU A 74 -9.64 -19.39 12.81
C LEU A 74 -10.55 -20.62 12.96
N ARG A 75 -10.27 -21.68 12.21
CA ARG A 75 -11.03 -22.95 12.26
C ARG A 75 -11.21 -23.43 13.71
N LYS A 76 -12.37 -24.03 14.02
CA LYS A 76 -12.76 -24.38 15.40
C LYS A 76 -11.83 -25.35 16.11
N GLY A 77 -11.29 -26.33 15.44
CA GLY A 77 -10.51 -27.41 16.03
C GLY A 77 -11.38 -28.43 16.82
N PRO A 78 -10.82 -29.56 17.29
CA PRO A 78 -11.52 -30.59 18.06
C PRO A 78 -11.93 -30.07 19.45
N ARG A 79 -12.74 -30.88 20.18
CA ARG A 79 -13.14 -30.52 21.57
C ARG A 79 -12.00 -30.64 22.55
N PHE A 80 -11.18 -31.66 22.41
CA PHE A 80 -10.08 -31.96 23.34
C PHE A 80 -8.76 -32.13 22.62
N MET A 81 -7.69 -31.69 23.26
CA MET A 81 -6.32 -31.88 22.82
C MET A 81 -5.44 -32.09 24.07
N PHE A 82 -4.78 -33.23 24.15
CA PHE A 82 -3.79 -33.48 25.19
C PHE A 82 -2.56 -32.60 25.00
N GLY A 83 -2.01 -32.11 26.12
CA GLY A 83 -0.76 -31.31 26.10
C GLY A 83 -0.96 -29.84 25.73
N ILE A 84 -2.20 -29.31 25.65
CA ILE A 84 -2.47 -27.93 25.31
C ILE A 84 -1.87 -26.94 26.33
N GLU A 85 -1.84 -27.31 27.62
CA GLU A 85 -1.24 -26.49 28.67
C GLU A 85 0.28 -26.36 28.49
N ARG A 86 0.94 -27.44 28.06
CA ARG A 86 2.36 -27.44 27.75
C ARG A 86 2.62 -26.55 26.52
N LEU A 87 1.88 -26.76 25.43
CA LEU A 87 2.01 -25.97 24.20
C LEU A 87 1.79 -24.49 24.48
N ALA A 88 0.74 -24.10 25.23
CA ALA A 88 0.48 -22.71 25.58
C ALA A 88 1.62 -22.08 26.40
N ARG A 89 2.26 -22.84 27.30
CA ARG A 89 3.45 -22.36 28.05
C ARG A 89 4.68 -22.20 27.17
N GLU A 90 4.89 -23.11 26.21
CA GLU A 90 6.01 -23.03 25.25
C GLU A 90 5.83 -21.88 24.25
N LEU A 91 4.60 -21.60 23.77
CA LEU A 91 4.27 -20.50 22.89
C LEU A 91 4.40 -19.12 23.57
N GLU A 92 4.10 -18.99 24.87
CA GLU A 92 4.07 -17.72 25.59
C GLU A 92 5.32 -16.85 25.39
N PRO A 93 6.56 -17.34 25.62
CA PRO A 93 7.76 -16.52 25.47
C PRO A 93 8.00 -16.10 24.02
N VAL A 94 7.60 -16.92 23.05
CA VAL A 94 7.74 -16.59 21.63
C VAL A 94 6.73 -15.51 21.22
N LEU A 95 5.46 -15.64 21.63
CA LEU A 95 4.44 -14.61 21.38
C LEU A 95 4.82 -13.28 22.04
N MET A 96 5.42 -13.30 23.24
CA MET A 96 5.93 -12.08 23.86
C MET A 96 7.05 -11.42 23.07
N ARG A 97 7.93 -12.19 22.39
CA ARG A 97 8.94 -11.60 21.51
C ARG A 97 8.32 -11.05 20.24
N ILE A 98 7.33 -11.72 19.65
CA ILE A 98 6.54 -11.19 18.51
C ILE A 98 5.95 -9.81 18.84
N HIS A 99 5.42 -9.64 20.06
CA HIS A 99 4.88 -8.37 20.53
C HIS A 99 5.95 -7.37 21.01
N ARG A 100 7.24 -7.66 20.81
CA ARG A 100 8.38 -6.81 21.17
C ARG A 100 9.38 -6.63 20.03
N ARG A 101 8.92 -6.62 18.80
CA ARG A 101 9.72 -6.49 17.58
C ARG A 101 10.63 -7.71 17.33
N GLY A 102 10.04 -8.89 17.26
CA GLY A 102 10.69 -10.10 16.77
C GLY A 102 10.95 -10.05 15.25
N GLY A 103 11.18 -11.23 14.64
CA GLY A 103 11.42 -11.39 13.21
C GLY A 103 11.08 -12.81 12.74
N LEU A 104 11.77 -13.27 11.69
CA LEU A 104 11.54 -14.58 11.07
C LEU A 104 11.77 -15.74 12.03
N ALA A 105 12.74 -15.62 12.93
CA ALA A 105 13.05 -16.65 13.91
C ALA A 105 11.87 -16.95 14.86
N GLU A 106 11.14 -15.91 15.30
CA GLU A 106 9.97 -16.05 16.14
C GLU A 106 8.80 -16.67 15.37
N VAL A 107 8.57 -16.24 14.12
CA VAL A 107 7.55 -16.82 13.25
C VAL A 107 7.85 -18.30 13.00
N LYS A 108 9.11 -18.64 12.70
CA LYS A 108 9.56 -20.03 12.54
C LYS A 108 9.33 -20.84 13.80
N ALA A 109 9.68 -20.33 14.98
CA ALA A 109 9.49 -21.02 16.24
C ALA A 109 8.00 -21.34 16.50
N VAL A 110 7.09 -20.40 16.24
CA VAL A 110 5.64 -20.67 16.34
C VAL A 110 5.21 -21.74 15.34
N LEU A 111 5.66 -21.67 14.09
CA LEU A 111 5.36 -22.68 13.07
C LEU A 111 5.83 -24.07 13.50
N ASP A 112 7.07 -24.21 13.96
CA ASP A 112 7.65 -25.48 14.39
C ASP A 112 6.87 -26.08 15.58
N MET A 113 6.44 -25.26 16.55
CA MET A 113 5.61 -25.70 17.67
C MET A 113 4.20 -26.12 17.24
N LEU A 114 3.62 -25.47 16.25
CA LEU A 114 2.28 -25.77 15.77
C LEU A 114 2.25 -26.92 14.75
N ALA A 115 3.34 -27.18 14.02
CA ALA A 115 3.41 -28.15 12.93
C ALA A 115 2.97 -29.57 13.32
N PRO A 116 3.38 -30.16 14.49
CA PRO A 116 2.94 -31.48 14.89
C PRO A 116 1.42 -31.59 15.13
N HIS A 117 0.80 -30.45 15.37
CA HIS A 117 -0.61 -30.33 15.74
C HIS A 117 -1.47 -29.69 14.63
N ALA A 118 -0.85 -29.29 13.53
CA ALA A 118 -1.46 -28.43 12.52
C ALA A 118 -2.84 -28.90 12.00
N ARG A 119 -3.10 -30.20 11.94
CA ARG A 119 -4.42 -30.75 11.54
C ARG A 119 -5.44 -30.86 12.69
N LYS A 120 -4.98 -30.82 13.94
CA LYS A 120 -5.78 -31.09 15.15
C LYS A 120 -5.87 -29.90 16.10
N ILE A 121 -5.45 -28.70 15.68
CA ILE A 121 -5.47 -27.49 16.51
C ILE A 121 -6.31 -26.40 15.84
N GLY A 122 -6.95 -25.58 16.63
CA GLY A 122 -7.74 -24.47 16.15
C GLY A 122 -8.16 -23.52 17.26
N ARG A 123 -9.15 -22.70 17.00
CA ARG A 123 -9.62 -21.64 17.89
C ARG A 123 -9.93 -22.13 19.33
N ARG A 124 -10.58 -23.29 19.45
CA ARG A 124 -10.92 -23.87 20.77
C ARG A 124 -9.71 -24.10 21.65
N GLN A 125 -8.59 -24.53 21.05
CA GLN A 125 -7.34 -24.79 21.77
C GLN A 125 -6.55 -23.51 22.01
N LEU A 126 -6.38 -22.71 20.98
CA LEU A 126 -5.43 -21.59 20.95
C LEU A 126 -5.99 -20.28 21.49
N LEU A 127 -7.32 -20.10 21.50
CA LEU A 127 -7.94 -18.84 21.91
C LEU A 127 -9.03 -19.01 22.99
N ASP A 128 -9.74 -20.17 23.01
CA ASP A 128 -10.92 -20.36 23.86
C ASP A 128 -10.69 -21.37 25.00
N SER A 129 -9.50 -21.98 25.11
CA SER A 129 -9.19 -22.96 26.18
C SER A 129 -8.80 -22.29 27.52
N PRO A 130 -8.95 -22.98 28.65
CA PRO A 130 -8.40 -22.51 29.92
C PRO A 130 -6.89 -22.25 29.87
N ALA A 131 -6.15 -23.01 29.07
CA ALA A 131 -4.71 -22.80 28.85
C ALA A 131 -4.40 -21.50 28.15
N ALA A 132 -5.17 -21.19 27.08
CA ALA A 132 -5.06 -19.91 26.36
C ALA A 132 -5.44 -18.72 27.26
N TRP A 133 -6.48 -18.87 28.09
CA TRP A 133 -6.85 -17.86 29.07
C TRP A 133 -5.73 -17.59 30.08
N GLN A 134 -5.15 -18.62 30.65
CA GLN A 134 -4.02 -18.46 31.57
C GLN A 134 -2.80 -17.83 30.91
N GLN A 135 -2.50 -18.21 29.66
CA GLN A 135 -1.44 -17.61 28.87
C GLN A 135 -1.69 -16.09 28.67
N LEU A 136 -2.89 -15.68 28.24
CA LEU A 136 -3.28 -14.29 28.09
C LEU A 136 -3.10 -13.50 29.40
N VAL A 137 -3.59 -14.04 30.52
CA VAL A 137 -3.47 -13.38 31.84
C VAL A 137 -2.00 -13.18 32.23
N ARG A 138 -1.14 -14.22 32.05
CA ARG A 138 0.29 -14.09 32.34
C ARG A 138 0.97 -13.08 31.41
N MET A 139 0.62 -13.06 30.14
CA MET A 139 1.16 -12.06 29.18
C MET A 139 0.74 -10.64 29.56
N TYR A 140 -0.55 -10.42 29.91
CA TYR A 140 -1.03 -9.14 30.42
C TYR A 140 -0.22 -8.66 31.64
N GLN A 141 -0.07 -9.53 32.64
CA GLN A 141 0.68 -9.21 33.85
C GLN A 141 2.15 -8.84 33.62
N LYS A 142 2.75 -9.35 32.52
CA LYS A 142 4.16 -9.10 32.17
C LYS A 142 4.36 -7.88 31.26
N THR A 143 3.31 -7.39 30.59
CA THR A 143 3.46 -6.40 29.53
C THR A 143 2.71 -5.09 29.79
N LEU A 144 1.44 -5.16 30.23
CA LEU A 144 0.51 -3.99 30.17
C LEU A 144 -0.39 -3.89 31.41
N ARG A 145 0.18 -4.06 32.62
CA ARG A 145 -0.59 -4.01 33.88
C ARG A 145 -1.37 -2.71 34.10
N GLY A 146 -0.90 -1.60 33.51
CA GLY A 146 -1.56 -0.27 33.62
C GLY A 146 -2.73 -0.08 32.68
N SER A 147 -2.88 -0.90 31.64
CA SER A 147 -3.94 -0.77 30.65
C SER A 147 -5.21 -1.54 31.05
N SER A 148 -6.35 -1.19 30.45
CA SER A 148 -7.59 -1.96 30.63
C SER A 148 -7.42 -3.41 30.20
N PHE A 149 -7.71 -4.34 31.11
CA PHE A 149 -7.68 -5.77 30.81
C PHE A 149 -8.64 -6.16 29.69
N LEU A 150 -9.81 -5.53 29.62
CA LEU A 150 -10.80 -5.80 28.57
C LEU A 150 -10.27 -5.41 27.18
N HIS A 151 -9.65 -4.24 27.06
CA HIS A 151 -9.03 -3.80 25.82
C HIS A 151 -7.82 -4.67 25.44
N TYR A 152 -6.99 -5.06 26.42
CA TYR A 152 -5.91 -6.00 26.21
C TYR A 152 -6.41 -7.37 25.72
N PHE A 153 -7.47 -7.90 26.33
CA PHE A 153 -8.11 -9.16 25.92
C PHE A 153 -8.49 -9.15 24.44
N TRP A 154 -9.19 -8.11 23.98
CA TRP A 154 -9.63 -8.03 22.59
C TRP A 154 -8.44 -7.79 21.64
N THR A 155 -7.47 -6.98 22.02
CA THR A 155 -6.25 -6.73 21.26
C THR A 155 -5.43 -8.00 21.09
N TRP A 156 -5.15 -8.71 22.19
CA TRP A 156 -4.45 -9.99 22.16
C TRP A 156 -5.17 -11.01 21.29
N ARG A 157 -6.48 -11.12 21.47
CA ARG A 157 -7.30 -12.06 20.71
C ARG A 157 -7.29 -11.76 19.21
N ALA A 158 -7.29 -10.49 18.80
CA ALA A 158 -7.21 -10.07 17.42
C ALA A 158 -5.81 -10.36 16.81
N LEU A 159 -4.74 -9.95 17.50
CA LEU A 159 -3.37 -10.11 17.02
C LEU A 159 -2.96 -11.59 16.96
N VAL A 160 -3.14 -12.34 18.06
CA VAL A 160 -2.74 -13.75 18.15
C VAL A 160 -3.68 -14.63 17.31
N GLY A 161 -4.97 -14.27 17.24
CA GLY A 161 -5.93 -14.93 16.35
C GLY A 161 -5.58 -14.77 14.88
N GLY A 162 -5.25 -13.55 14.45
CA GLY A 162 -4.78 -13.27 13.10
C GLY A 162 -3.49 -14.03 12.75
N LEU A 163 -2.51 -13.99 13.65
CA LEU A 163 -1.27 -14.77 13.50
C LEU A 163 -1.57 -16.26 13.26
N TYR A 164 -2.39 -16.89 14.12
CA TYR A 164 -2.72 -18.29 13.97
C TYR A 164 -3.55 -18.59 12.73
N SER A 165 -4.44 -17.69 12.33
CA SER A 165 -5.22 -17.86 11.10
C SER A 165 -4.31 -17.91 9.87
N VAL A 166 -3.30 -17.04 9.82
CA VAL A 166 -2.31 -17.06 8.74
C VAL A 166 -1.41 -18.30 8.82
N LEU A 167 -0.91 -18.64 10.02
CA LEU A 167 0.05 -19.76 10.19
C LEU A 167 -0.58 -21.16 10.02
N LEU A 168 -1.89 -21.30 10.19
CA LEU A 168 -2.61 -22.58 10.09
C LEU A 168 -3.49 -22.71 8.85
N SER A 169 -3.53 -21.69 7.99
CA SER A 169 -4.28 -21.74 6.72
C SER A 169 -3.70 -22.75 5.75
N GLU A 170 -4.47 -23.11 4.73
CA GLU A 170 -3.95 -23.85 3.59
C GLU A 170 -3.04 -22.96 2.75
N LEU A 171 -1.92 -23.53 2.32
CA LEU A 171 -0.95 -22.84 1.49
C LEU A 171 -0.96 -23.46 0.10
N PRO A 172 -1.36 -22.72 -0.97
CA PRO A 172 -1.23 -23.18 -2.33
C PRO A 172 0.25 -23.34 -2.71
N LEU A 173 0.61 -24.43 -3.37
CA LEU A 173 1.98 -24.66 -3.81
C LEU A 173 2.20 -23.98 -5.16
N CYS A 174 3.03 -22.96 -5.22
CA CYS A 174 3.42 -22.24 -6.44
C CYS A 174 4.94 -22.20 -6.57
N ARG A 175 5.46 -21.81 -7.73
CA ARG A 175 6.92 -21.73 -7.94
C ARG A 175 7.53 -20.53 -7.19
N VAL A 176 6.86 -19.40 -7.23
CA VAL A 176 7.25 -18.13 -6.59
C VAL A 176 6.09 -17.63 -5.74
N TYR A 177 6.39 -17.09 -4.58
CA TYR A 177 5.41 -16.35 -3.77
C TYR A 177 5.68 -14.85 -3.89
N HIS A 178 4.65 -14.05 -4.13
CA HIS A 178 4.77 -12.61 -4.23
C HIS A 178 3.78 -11.92 -3.28
N ALA A 179 4.29 -11.36 -2.19
CA ALA A 179 3.50 -10.56 -1.26
C ALA A 179 3.47 -9.09 -1.71
N VAL A 180 2.29 -8.48 -1.70
CA VAL A 180 2.09 -7.08 -2.15
C VAL A 180 2.07 -6.09 -0.98
N SER A 181 2.32 -6.58 0.22
CA SER A 181 2.53 -5.79 1.45
C SER A 181 3.20 -6.64 2.52
N THR A 182 3.74 -6.01 3.57
CA THR A 182 4.45 -6.71 4.65
C THR A 182 3.54 -7.19 5.78
N GLY A 183 2.31 -6.73 5.92
CA GLY A 183 1.39 -7.10 7.00
C GLY A 183 1.12 -8.60 7.10
N TYR A 184 -0.13 -8.99 7.12
CA TYR A 184 -0.50 -10.41 7.09
C TYR A 184 -0.14 -11.09 5.75
N ALA A 185 -0.11 -10.33 4.64
CA ALA A 185 0.35 -10.85 3.36
C ALA A 185 1.84 -11.22 3.42
N GLY A 186 2.69 -10.33 3.95
CA GLY A 186 4.10 -10.61 4.15
C GLY A 186 4.35 -11.75 5.13
N LEU A 187 3.57 -11.84 6.22
CA LEU A 187 3.63 -12.98 7.16
C LEU A 187 3.33 -14.31 6.47
N LEU A 188 2.32 -14.35 5.58
CA LEU A 188 2.01 -15.56 4.80
C LEU A 188 3.13 -15.86 3.81
N GLY A 189 3.70 -14.85 3.16
CA GLY A 189 4.86 -15.00 2.28
C GLY A 189 6.08 -15.57 3.02
N ALA A 190 6.41 -15.03 4.20
CA ALA A 190 7.49 -15.54 5.04
C ALA A 190 7.25 -17.01 5.46
N ARG A 191 6.02 -17.34 5.85
CA ARG A 191 5.63 -18.73 6.09
C ARG A 191 5.82 -19.62 4.88
N ALA A 192 5.39 -19.14 3.70
CA ALA A 192 5.51 -19.89 2.46
C ALA A 192 6.98 -20.20 2.13
N ALA A 193 7.86 -19.22 2.24
CA ALA A 193 9.30 -19.41 2.05
C ALA A 193 9.88 -20.42 3.03
N LEU A 194 9.54 -20.32 4.34
CA LEU A 194 9.99 -21.26 5.38
C LEU A 194 9.52 -22.70 5.13
N GLN A 195 8.29 -22.91 4.69
CA GLN A 195 7.70 -24.24 4.55
C GLN A 195 8.02 -24.92 3.23
N THR A 196 8.26 -24.15 2.18
CA THR A 196 8.43 -24.70 0.82
C THR A 196 9.86 -24.57 0.30
N GLY A 197 10.69 -23.71 0.90
CA GLY A 197 12.03 -23.35 0.38
C GLY A 197 11.98 -22.57 -0.93
N ARG A 198 10.80 -22.07 -1.33
CA ARG A 198 10.61 -21.35 -2.59
C ARG A 198 10.80 -19.85 -2.44
N PRO A 199 11.21 -19.14 -3.51
CA PRO A 199 11.50 -17.72 -3.46
C PRO A 199 10.26 -16.91 -3.04
N LEU A 200 10.51 -15.88 -2.21
CA LEU A 200 9.54 -14.86 -1.85
C LEU A 200 9.96 -13.52 -2.45
N LEU A 201 9.11 -12.95 -3.27
CA LEU A 201 9.20 -11.58 -3.73
C LEU A 201 8.25 -10.72 -2.88
N LEU A 202 8.70 -9.54 -2.49
CA LEU A 202 7.89 -8.54 -1.82
C LEU A 202 7.83 -7.28 -2.67
N THR A 203 6.64 -6.75 -2.94
CA THR A 203 6.46 -5.38 -3.46
C THR A 203 5.71 -4.54 -2.45
N GLU A 204 6.28 -3.43 -2.01
CA GLU A 204 5.61 -2.45 -1.17
C GLU A 204 5.28 -1.18 -1.95
N HIS A 205 3.98 -0.91 -2.11
CA HIS A 205 3.48 0.33 -2.73
C HIS A 205 3.56 1.53 -1.80
N GLY A 206 3.38 1.34 -0.52
CA GLY A 206 3.62 2.25 0.59
C GLY A 206 4.30 1.50 1.72
N ILE A 207 4.86 2.20 2.69
CA ILE A 207 5.47 1.53 3.85
C ILE A 207 4.38 1.14 4.83
N TYR A 208 3.99 -0.13 4.78
CA TYR A 208 2.89 -0.69 5.55
C TYR A 208 2.97 -0.36 7.06
N THR A 209 4.15 -0.50 7.65
CA THR A 209 4.38 -0.20 9.06
C THR A 209 4.12 1.27 9.38
N ASN A 210 4.46 2.18 8.48
CA ASN A 210 4.23 3.61 8.65
C ASN A 210 2.74 3.96 8.50
N GLU A 211 2.07 3.38 7.52
CA GLU A 211 0.62 3.53 7.33
C GLU A 211 -0.14 3.01 8.56
N ARG A 212 0.23 1.84 9.08
CA ARG A 212 -0.36 1.28 10.30
C ARG A 212 -0.10 2.13 11.54
N ARG A 213 1.08 2.73 11.68
CA ARG A 213 1.34 3.68 12.79
C ARG A 213 0.38 4.87 12.73
N VAL A 214 0.16 5.44 11.55
CA VAL A 214 -0.78 6.56 11.37
C VAL A 214 -2.21 6.12 11.67
N GLU A 215 -2.67 5.02 11.11
CA GLU A 215 -4.03 4.49 11.36
C GLU A 215 -4.27 4.19 12.84
N ILE A 216 -3.32 3.53 13.50
CA ILE A 216 -3.40 3.19 14.94
C ILE A 216 -3.37 4.46 15.79
N ALA A 217 -2.56 5.46 15.41
CA ALA A 217 -2.52 6.73 16.12
C ALA A 217 -3.85 7.48 16.05
N MET A 218 -4.57 7.36 14.91
CA MET A 218 -5.87 7.99 14.68
C MET A 218 -7.07 7.14 15.15
N ALA A 219 -6.83 5.90 15.61
CA ALA A 219 -7.90 4.98 16.00
C ALA A 219 -8.50 5.35 17.37
N ASP A 220 -9.70 5.92 17.37
CA ASP A 220 -10.43 6.34 18.58
C ASP A 220 -10.87 5.17 19.48
N TRP A 221 -11.06 3.97 18.90
CA TRP A 221 -11.45 2.76 19.64
C TRP A 221 -10.33 2.15 20.49
N LEU A 222 -9.08 2.59 20.31
CA LEU A 222 -7.91 2.22 21.11
C LEU A 222 -7.64 3.25 22.23
N PHE A 223 -8.70 3.85 22.82
CA PHE A 223 -8.54 4.78 23.93
C PHE A 223 -7.83 4.14 25.12
N GLU A 224 -6.73 4.73 25.52
CA GLU A 224 -6.14 4.50 26.84
C GLU A 224 -6.97 5.27 27.86
N VAL A 225 -7.73 4.52 28.67
CA VAL A 225 -8.38 5.07 29.86
C VAL A 225 -7.28 5.40 30.86
N GLY A 226 -6.80 6.65 30.86
CA GLY A 226 -5.75 7.06 31.81
C GLY A 226 -5.16 8.45 31.59
N SER A 227 -5.41 9.11 30.45
CA SER A 227 -4.88 10.45 30.22
C SER A 227 -5.93 11.56 30.34
N SER A 228 -6.62 11.61 31.47
CA SER A 228 -7.28 12.84 31.90
C SER A 228 -6.26 13.71 32.62
N GLY A 229 -5.63 14.64 31.89
CA GLY A 229 -4.80 15.73 32.43
C GLY A 229 -3.32 15.42 32.47
N LEU A 230 -2.54 16.24 31.70
CA LEU A 230 -1.11 16.55 31.89
C LEU A 230 -0.23 15.39 32.43
N SER A 231 -0.22 14.22 31.83
CA SER A 231 0.80 13.23 32.07
C SER A 231 1.92 13.43 31.05
N VAL A 232 3.03 13.96 31.48
CA VAL A 232 4.36 13.79 30.89
C VAL A 232 4.50 12.32 30.50
N GLU A 233 4.92 12.07 29.26
CA GLU A 233 5.21 10.73 28.70
C GLU A 233 5.89 9.84 29.73
N THR A 234 5.12 9.01 30.42
CA THR A 234 5.67 7.85 31.12
C THR A 234 6.03 6.87 30.02
N GLY A 235 7.30 6.50 29.88
CA GLY A 235 7.82 5.62 28.83
C GLY A 235 7.29 4.17 28.91
N GLU A 236 6.08 3.98 29.41
CA GLU A 236 5.38 2.71 29.47
C GLU A 236 4.63 2.48 28.16
N LYS A 237 4.91 1.33 27.51
CA LYS A 237 4.24 0.90 26.27
C LYS A 237 2.75 0.70 26.51
N GLY A 238 1.94 1.20 25.57
CA GLY A 238 0.49 1.06 25.55
C GLY A 238 -0.03 -0.03 24.61
N LEU A 239 -1.35 -0.16 24.52
CA LEU A 239 -2.01 -1.09 23.58
C LEU A 239 -1.71 -0.78 22.11
N LYS A 240 -1.52 0.52 21.78
CA LYS A 240 -1.13 0.95 20.43
C LYS A 240 0.24 0.40 20.03
N ASP A 241 1.19 0.41 20.97
CA ASP A 241 2.53 -0.13 20.75
C ASP A 241 2.51 -1.65 20.52
N LEU A 242 1.60 -2.38 21.17
CA LEU A 242 1.44 -3.81 20.96
C LEU A 242 1.05 -4.15 19.51
N TRP A 243 0.15 -3.36 18.92
CA TRP A 243 -0.22 -3.47 17.52
C TRP A 243 0.96 -3.15 16.60
N VAL A 244 1.59 -2.01 16.81
CA VAL A 244 2.73 -1.55 16.01
C VAL A 244 3.89 -2.54 16.05
N ASP A 245 4.29 -2.98 17.24
CA ASP A 245 5.41 -3.92 17.41
C ASP A 245 5.10 -5.30 16.79
N SER A 246 3.84 -5.75 16.83
CA SER A 246 3.42 -7.00 16.17
C SER A 246 3.52 -6.91 14.65
N PHE A 247 3.01 -5.81 14.05
CA PHE A 247 3.12 -5.62 12.61
C PHE A 247 4.56 -5.37 12.15
N LEU A 248 5.39 -4.71 12.96
CA LEU A 248 6.83 -4.61 12.72
C LEU A 248 7.50 -5.99 12.69
N THR A 249 7.08 -6.91 13.57
CA THR A 249 7.56 -8.29 13.54
C THR A 249 7.18 -8.99 12.24
N TYR A 250 5.95 -8.83 11.76
CA TYR A 250 5.50 -9.45 10.50
C TYR A 250 6.26 -8.87 9.31
N SER A 251 6.48 -7.55 9.28
CA SER A 251 7.25 -6.88 8.24
C SER A 251 8.71 -7.34 8.23
N ARG A 252 9.34 -7.39 9.39
CA ARG A 252 10.72 -7.88 9.52
C ARG A 252 10.85 -9.35 9.12
N ALA A 253 9.91 -10.20 9.53
CA ALA A 253 9.90 -11.60 9.10
C ALA A 253 9.76 -11.75 7.58
N CYS A 254 8.96 -10.87 6.94
CA CYS A 254 8.86 -10.82 5.49
C CYS A 254 10.17 -10.38 4.84
N TYR A 255 10.82 -9.30 5.32
CA TYR A 255 12.09 -8.81 4.79
C TYR A 255 13.21 -9.86 4.92
N GLU A 256 13.30 -10.52 6.08
CA GLU A 256 14.29 -11.57 6.33
C GLU A 256 14.09 -12.78 5.40
N ALA A 257 12.84 -13.18 5.16
CA ALA A 257 12.49 -14.32 4.30
C ALA A 257 12.54 -13.99 2.81
N ALA A 258 12.42 -12.72 2.43
CA ALA A 258 12.37 -12.32 1.03
C ALA A 258 13.66 -12.62 0.29
N THR A 259 13.54 -13.16 -0.92
CA THR A 259 14.60 -13.28 -1.91
C THR A 259 14.84 -11.93 -2.58
N GLY A 260 13.76 -11.18 -2.82
CA GLY A 260 13.80 -9.84 -3.41
C GLY A 260 12.77 -8.91 -2.77
N ILE A 261 13.14 -7.64 -2.61
CA ILE A 261 12.30 -6.58 -2.02
C ILE A 261 12.22 -5.46 -3.03
N ILE A 262 11.01 -5.20 -3.54
CA ILE A 262 10.73 -4.15 -4.50
C ILE A 262 10.01 -3.00 -3.81
N THR A 263 10.41 -1.80 -4.15
CA THR A 263 9.72 -0.56 -3.77
C THR A 263 9.58 0.35 -4.98
N LEU A 264 8.66 1.30 -4.91
CA LEU A 264 8.29 2.15 -6.05
C LEU A 264 9.27 3.29 -6.31
N PHE A 265 10.02 3.71 -5.28
CA PHE A 265 11.03 4.79 -5.39
C PHE A 265 12.07 4.67 -4.28
N GLU A 266 13.23 5.27 -4.49
CA GLU A 266 14.38 5.10 -3.60
C GLU A 266 14.15 5.58 -2.16
N GLY A 267 13.36 6.64 -1.98
CA GLY A 267 13.04 7.18 -0.65
C GLY A 267 12.42 6.17 0.32
N ASN A 268 11.64 5.22 -0.19
CA ASN A 268 11.05 4.15 0.63
C ASN A 268 12.10 3.17 1.18
N GLN A 269 13.20 2.93 0.47
CA GLN A 269 14.24 1.99 0.91
C GLN A 269 14.82 2.36 2.27
N ARG A 270 14.96 3.66 2.57
CA ARG A 270 15.45 4.13 3.87
C ARG A 270 14.55 3.67 5.02
N LEU A 271 13.24 3.71 4.83
CA LEU A 271 12.25 3.28 5.82
C LEU A 271 12.25 1.75 5.96
N GLN A 272 12.32 1.03 4.84
CA GLN A 272 12.40 -0.43 4.85
C GLN A 272 13.67 -0.92 5.55
N ILE A 273 14.83 -0.29 5.32
CA ILE A 273 16.10 -0.59 6.01
C ILE A 273 15.98 -0.32 7.52
N ALA A 274 15.35 0.78 7.92
CA ALA A 274 15.11 1.09 9.33
C ALA A 274 14.21 0.05 10.02
N ASP A 275 13.29 -0.57 9.27
CA ASP A 275 12.43 -1.65 9.75
C ASP A 275 13.06 -3.05 9.61
N GLY A 276 14.28 -3.18 9.04
CA GLY A 276 15.08 -4.39 9.02
C GLY A 276 15.26 -5.06 7.65
N ALA A 277 14.95 -4.38 6.55
CA ALA A 277 15.21 -4.89 5.21
C ALA A 277 16.72 -4.87 4.89
N ASP A 278 17.19 -5.91 4.19
CA ASP A 278 18.57 -5.99 3.69
C ASP A 278 18.69 -5.25 2.36
N ARG A 279 19.54 -4.21 2.30
CA ARG A 279 19.77 -3.41 1.09
C ARG A 279 20.22 -4.25 -0.11
N SER A 280 20.94 -5.33 0.11
CA SER A 280 21.44 -6.19 -0.99
C SER A 280 20.32 -6.91 -1.75
N LYS A 281 19.11 -6.99 -1.15
CA LYS A 281 17.93 -7.62 -1.75
C LYS A 281 16.93 -6.61 -2.30
N MET A 282 17.25 -5.30 -2.31
CA MET A 282 16.29 -4.23 -2.59
C MET A 282 16.46 -3.65 -3.98
N TRP A 283 15.33 -3.50 -4.68
CA TRP A 283 15.26 -2.88 -6.01
C TRP A 283 14.15 -1.83 -6.06
N VAL A 284 14.26 -0.94 -7.05
CA VAL A 284 13.23 0.03 -7.37
C VAL A 284 12.60 -0.36 -8.70
N ILE A 285 11.31 -0.75 -8.66
CA ILE A 285 10.48 -0.89 -9.85
C ILE A 285 9.28 0.03 -9.63
N PRO A 286 9.18 1.14 -10.36
CA PRO A 286 8.11 2.12 -10.16
C PRO A 286 6.76 1.59 -10.64
N ASN A 287 5.68 2.29 -10.29
CA ASN A 287 4.41 2.09 -10.98
C ASN A 287 4.54 2.47 -12.45
N GLY A 288 3.90 1.70 -13.30
CA GLY A 288 3.77 2.02 -14.72
C GLY A 288 2.51 2.81 -15.02
N VAL A 289 2.52 3.49 -16.15
CA VAL A 289 1.35 4.14 -16.75
C VAL A 289 1.22 3.70 -18.22
N ASP A 290 -0.03 3.52 -18.68
CA ASP A 290 -0.31 3.24 -20.09
C ASP A 290 -0.06 4.51 -20.93
N VAL A 291 1.20 4.71 -21.31
CA VAL A 291 1.64 5.87 -22.08
C VAL A 291 0.92 5.95 -23.42
N GLU A 292 0.68 4.80 -24.08
CA GLU A 292 0.01 4.78 -25.37
C GLU A 292 -1.44 5.28 -25.29
N ARG A 293 -2.15 4.92 -24.23
CA ARG A 293 -3.51 5.40 -23.95
C ARG A 293 -3.55 6.89 -23.68
N PHE A 294 -2.74 7.37 -22.75
CA PHE A 294 -2.83 8.75 -22.27
C PHE A 294 -2.23 9.76 -23.24
N THR A 295 -1.26 9.39 -24.07
CA THR A 295 -0.77 10.27 -25.16
C THR A 295 -1.80 10.50 -26.26
N LYS A 296 -2.82 9.65 -26.39
CA LYS A 296 -3.95 9.84 -27.31
C LYS A 296 -4.98 10.86 -26.82
N VAL A 297 -4.93 11.25 -25.55
CA VAL A 297 -5.83 12.27 -25.00
C VAL A 297 -5.55 13.61 -25.68
N LYS A 298 -6.55 14.11 -26.42
CA LYS A 298 -6.44 15.38 -27.11
C LYS A 298 -6.81 16.51 -26.15
N ARG A 299 -5.96 17.51 -26.05
CA ARG A 299 -6.31 18.75 -25.37
C ARG A 299 -7.36 19.49 -26.17
N ASP A 300 -8.38 20.00 -25.49
CA ASP A 300 -9.37 20.86 -26.10
C ASP A 300 -8.74 22.24 -26.42
N PRO A 301 -8.55 22.62 -27.69
CA PRO A 301 -7.95 23.89 -28.06
C PRO A 301 -8.94 25.06 -28.03
N GLY A 302 -10.22 24.80 -27.71
CA GLY A 302 -11.26 25.80 -27.67
C GLY A 302 -11.10 26.83 -26.54
N PRO A 303 -11.73 28.01 -26.67
CA PRO A 303 -11.76 29.00 -25.60
C PRO A 303 -12.56 28.44 -24.42
N ARG A 304 -11.86 28.17 -23.33
CA ARG A 304 -12.42 27.65 -22.08
C ARG A 304 -11.74 28.28 -20.88
N PRO A 305 -12.39 28.29 -19.69
CA PRO A 305 -11.75 28.75 -18.47
C PRO A 305 -10.52 27.90 -18.15
N PRO A 306 -9.44 28.49 -17.60
CA PRO A 306 -8.33 27.73 -17.04
C PRO A 306 -8.84 26.73 -16.01
N THR A 307 -8.51 25.45 -16.19
CA THR A 307 -9.07 24.36 -15.38
C THR A 307 -7.98 23.64 -14.60
N VAL A 308 -8.17 23.58 -13.29
CA VAL A 308 -7.27 22.92 -12.33
C VAL A 308 -8.02 21.77 -11.67
N ALA A 309 -7.44 20.59 -11.61
CA ALA A 309 -8.15 19.46 -11.03
C ALA A 309 -7.30 18.70 -10.00
N LEU A 310 -7.94 18.36 -8.89
CA LEU A 310 -7.49 17.32 -7.98
C LEU A 310 -8.23 16.03 -8.33
N ILE A 311 -7.49 15.00 -8.72
CA ILE A 311 -8.05 13.71 -9.09
C ILE A 311 -7.78 12.72 -7.95
N GLY A 312 -8.85 12.27 -7.28
CA GLY A 312 -8.73 11.35 -6.15
C GLY A 312 -9.99 11.31 -5.28
N ARG A 313 -9.96 10.44 -4.27
CA ARG A 313 -11.03 10.31 -3.28
C ARG A 313 -11.12 11.55 -2.40
N VAL A 314 -12.33 11.94 -2.00
CA VAL A 314 -12.52 13.04 -1.03
C VAL A 314 -12.43 12.48 0.39
N VAL A 315 -11.19 12.40 0.89
CA VAL A 315 -10.87 11.86 2.22
C VAL A 315 -9.75 12.69 2.88
N PRO A 316 -9.61 12.71 4.21
CA PRO A 316 -8.67 13.57 4.93
C PRO A 316 -7.22 13.49 4.44
N ILE A 317 -6.73 12.28 4.09
CA ILE A 317 -5.36 12.08 3.63
C ILE A 317 -5.04 12.81 2.31
N LYS A 318 -6.07 13.14 1.50
CA LYS A 318 -5.92 13.92 0.26
C LYS A 318 -5.89 15.42 0.49
N ASP A 319 -6.18 15.89 1.68
CA ASP A 319 -6.20 17.30 2.12
C ASP A 319 -6.86 18.24 1.10
N VAL A 320 -8.09 17.87 0.69
CA VAL A 320 -8.91 18.67 -0.25
C VAL A 320 -9.12 20.09 0.29
N LYS A 321 -9.12 20.27 1.62
CA LYS A 321 -9.25 21.59 2.27
C LYS A 321 -8.10 22.54 1.93
N THR A 322 -6.87 22.03 1.79
CA THR A 322 -5.74 22.84 1.29
C THR A 322 -5.95 23.28 -0.15
N PHE A 323 -6.51 22.42 -1.03
CA PHE A 323 -6.85 22.81 -2.40
C PHE A 323 -7.98 23.85 -2.44
N ILE A 324 -9.01 23.73 -1.59
CA ILE A 324 -10.10 24.73 -1.50
C ILE A 324 -9.53 26.11 -1.09
N ARG A 325 -8.65 26.15 -0.08
CA ARG A 325 -7.98 27.41 0.33
C ARG A 325 -7.08 27.98 -0.78
N ALA A 326 -6.39 27.11 -1.51
CA ALA A 326 -5.58 27.53 -2.66
C ALA A 326 -6.46 28.13 -3.77
N ALA A 327 -7.64 27.55 -4.02
CA ALA A 327 -8.61 28.07 -4.99
C ALA A 327 -9.14 29.47 -4.63
N ASP A 328 -9.39 29.73 -3.32
CA ASP A 328 -9.76 31.10 -2.87
C ASP A 328 -8.67 32.13 -3.18
N ILE A 329 -7.42 31.77 -2.95
CA ILE A 329 -6.28 32.64 -3.25
C ILE A 329 -6.13 32.81 -4.77
N LEU A 330 -6.24 31.73 -5.53
CA LEU A 330 -6.05 31.70 -6.98
C LEU A 330 -7.11 32.52 -7.70
N LYS A 331 -8.39 32.45 -7.29
CA LYS A 331 -9.51 33.20 -7.87
C LYS A 331 -9.26 34.70 -7.92
N ARG A 332 -8.49 35.26 -7.00
CA ARG A 332 -8.15 36.70 -6.95
C ARG A 332 -7.20 37.12 -8.07
N SER A 333 -6.38 36.21 -8.57
CA SER A 333 -5.41 36.48 -9.65
C SER A 333 -5.79 35.87 -11.00
N VAL A 334 -6.66 34.84 -10.99
CA VAL A 334 -7.22 34.18 -12.18
C VAL A 334 -8.73 34.04 -11.96
N PRO A 335 -9.52 35.12 -12.21
CA PRO A 335 -10.94 35.17 -11.82
C PRO A 335 -11.82 34.08 -12.45
N ASP A 336 -11.51 33.66 -13.68
CA ASP A 336 -12.30 32.69 -14.45
C ASP A 336 -11.85 31.25 -14.22
N VAL A 337 -10.93 30.99 -13.26
CA VAL A 337 -10.42 29.66 -13.02
C VAL A 337 -11.52 28.71 -12.57
N LYS A 338 -11.47 27.48 -13.08
CA LYS A 338 -12.27 26.34 -12.63
C LYS A 338 -11.40 25.38 -11.84
N CYS A 339 -11.84 25.06 -10.63
CA CYS A 339 -11.20 24.10 -9.74
C CYS A 339 -12.11 22.89 -9.58
N LEU A 340 -11.64 21.71 -9.93
CA LEU A 340 -12.43 20.47 -9.92
C LEU A 340 -11.84 19.46 -8.93
N VAL A 341 -12.70 18.78 -8.19
CA VAL A 341 -12.33 17.54 -7.51
C VAL A 341 -13.03 16.38 -8.21
N ILE A 342 -12.22 15.51 -8.83
CA ILE A 342 -12.69 14.40 -9.66
C ILE A 342 -12.41 13.10 -8.93
N GLY A 343 -13.45 12.46 -8.42
CA GLY A 343 -13.35 11.19 -7.69
C GLY A 343 -14.52 10.95 -6.75
N PRO A 344 -14.54 9.79 -6.09
CA PRO A 344 -15.62 9.46 -5.15
C PRO A 344 -15.53 10.28 -3.87
N TYR A 345 -16.69 10.60 -3.31
CA TYR A 345 -16.87 11.33 -2.06
C TYR A 345 -17.74 10.57 -1.05
N GLU A 346 -18.18 9.37 -1.40
CA GLU A 346 -19.08 8.56 -0.58
C GLU A 346 -18.35 7.82 0.55
N GLU A 347 -17.03 7.74 0.49
CA GLU A 347 -16.20 6.99 1.46
C GLU A 347 -16.15 7.68 2.83
N ASP A 348 -16.08 9.01 2.86
CA ASP A 348 -16.11 9.84 4.07
C ASP A 348 -17.11 11.00 3.91
N PRO A 349 -18.40 10.75 4.15
CA PRO A 349 -19.44 11.75 3.98
C PRO A 349 -19.29 12.96 4.93
N VAL A 350 -18.69 12.78 6.10
CA VAL A 350 -18.46 13.86 7.08
C VAL A 350 -17.41 14.81 6.55
N TYR A 351 -16.26 14.29 6.12
CA TYR A 351 -15.21 15.12 5.54
C TYR A 351 -15.64 15.81 4.24
N TYR A 352 -16.42 15.11 3.41
CA TYR A 352 -17.00 15.72 2.20
C TYR A 352 -17.90 16.91 2.55
N GLU A 353 -18.80 16.76 3.54
CA GLU A 353 -19.69 17.83 3.96
C GLU A 353 -18.92 19.03 4.52
N GLU A 354 -17.87 18.81 5.31
CA GLU A 354 -16.97 19.87 5.77
C GLU A 354 -16.29 20.62 4.60
N CYS A 355 -15.86 19.89 3.58
CA CYS A 355 -15.28 20.50 2.37
C CYS A 355 -16.33 21.33 1.61
N ARG A 356 -17.56 20.83 1.48
CA ARG A 356 -18.66 21.53 0.83
C ARG A 356 -19.00 22.84 1.54
N GLN A 357 -19.13 22.79 2.87
CA GLN A 357 -19.37 23.98 3.70
C GLN A 357 -18.24 25.00 3.58
N MET A 358 -16.98 24.53 3.47
CA MET A 358 -15.84 25.43 3.24
C MET A 358 -15.92 26.13 1.88
N VAL A 359 -16.31 25.42 0.81
CA VAL A 359 -16.53 26.04 -0.52
C VAL A 359 -17.60 27.11 -0.48
N GLU A 360 -18.74 26.84 0.19
CA GLU A 360 -19.83 27.81 0.37
C GLU A 360 -19.37 29.01 1.21
N GLY A 361 -18.74 28.76 2.36
CA GLY A 361 -18.28 29.82 3.29
C GLY A 361 -17.22 30.75 2.69
N LEU A 362 -16.41 30.27 1.72
CA LEU A 362 -15.45 31.08 0.98
C LEU A 362 -16.02 31.70 -0.30
N GLY A 363 -17.29 31.51 -0.61
CA GLY A 363 -17.94 32.07 -1.80
C GLY A 363 -17.34 31.53 -3.12
N LEU A 364 -16.94 30.25 -3.12
CA LEU A 364 -16.32 29.60 -4.28
C LEU A 364 -17.33 28.89 -5.20
N ASN A 365 -18.63 29.05 -4.96
CA ASN A 365 -19.68 28.52 -5.83
C ASN A 365 -19.47 28.99 -7.29
N GLY A 366 -19.52 28.06 -8.22
CA GLY A 366 -19.22 28.32 -9.63
C GLY A 366 -17.73 28.36 -10.00
N THR A 367 -16.80 28.47 -9.03
CA THR A 367 -15.35 28.35 -9.21
C THR A 367 -14.84 26.97 -8.86
N PHE A 368 -15.38 26.37 -7.77
CA PHE A 368 -14.98 25.06 -7.24
C PHE A 368 -16.13 24.06 -7.34
N GLU A 369 -15.86 22.87 -7.85
CA GLU A 369 -16.85 21.82 -8.09
C GLU A 369 -16.35 20.45 -7.69
N PHE A 370 -17.20 19.65 -7.02
CA PHE A 370 -17.01 18.22 -6.82
C PHE A 370 -17.68 17.47 -7.97
N ALA A 371 -16.90 17.09 -8.98
CA ALA A 371 -17.40 16.53 -10.24
C ALA A 371 -17.76 15.04 -10.17
N GLY A 372 -17.52 14.38 -9.00
CA GLY A 372 -17.75 12.96 -8.84
C GLY A 372 -16.81 12.09 -9.68
N ARG A 373 -17.15 10.82 -9.84
CA ARG A 373 -16.35 9.87 -10.65
C ARG A 373 -16.46 10.18 -12.13
N LYS A 374 -15.33 10.34 -12.81
CA LYS A 374 -15.22 10.51 -14.26
C LYS A 374 -14.15 9.56 -14.81
N LYS A 375 -14.25 9.20 -16.08
CA LYS A 375 -13.17 8.51 -16.78
C LYS A 375 -12.05 9.51 -17.09
N LEU A 376 -10.81 9.15 -16.82
CA LEU A 376 -9.66 10.05 -17.02
C LEU A 376 -9.50 10.47 -18.48
N ASP A 377 -9.75 9.56 -19.42
CA ASP A 377 -9.68 9.85 -20.86
C ASP A 377 -10.61 10.99 -21.27
N ASP A 378 -11.76 11.14 -20.61
CA ASP A 378 -12.78 12.14 -20.93
C ASP A 378 -12.45 13.52 -20.32
N VAL A 379 -11.62 13.56 -19.27
CA VAL A 379 -11.41 14.81 -18.51
C VAL A 379 -10.00 15.37 -18.58
N LEU A 380 -8.96 14.53 -18.79
CA LEU A 380 -7.57 15.02 -18.81
C LEU A 380 -7.30 16.05 -19.92
N GLY A 381 -8.01 15.95 -21.05
CA GLY A 381 -7.92 16.93 -22.13
C GLY A 381 -8.47 18.32 -21.78
N LEU A 382 -9.28 18.42 -20.72
CA LEU A 382 -9.86 19.66 -20.21
C LEU A 382 -9.06 20.28 -19.07
N ILE A 383 -8.06 19.58 -18.52
CA ILE A 383 -7.31 19.99 -17.34
C ILE A 383 -6.00 20.65 -17.77
N ASP A 384 -5.73 21.86 -17.28
CA ASP A 384 -4.49 22.58 -17.52
C ASP A 384 -3.41 22.27 -16.48
N VAL A 385 -3.82 22.07 -15.21
CA VAL A 385 -2.91 21.73 -14.11
C VAL A 385 -3.55 20.66 -13.24
N ASN A 386 -2.84 19.56 -13.05
CA ASN A 386 -3.20 18.57 -12.06
C ASN A 386 -2.68 19.00 -10.67
N VAL A 387 -3.46 18.80 -9.62
CA VAL A 387 -3.10 19.18 -8.25
C VAL A 387 -3.19 17.98 -7.32
N LEU A 388 -2.18 17.81 -6.48
CA LEU A 388 -2.13 16.80 -5.43
C LEU A 388 -1.73 17.46 -4.11
N THR A 389 -2.68 17.62 -3.20
CA THR A 389 -2.46 18.24 -1.87
C THR A 389 -2.30 17.21 -0.75
N SER A 390 -2.14 15.94 -1.10
CA SER A 390 -2.10 14.81 -0.14
C SER A 390 -1.07 15.02 0.98
N ILE A 391 -1.41 14.50 2.16
CA ILE A 391 -0.53 14.48 3.33
C ILE A 391 0.45 13.31 3.26
N SER A 392 0.05 12.21 2.61
CA SER A 392 0.88 11.01 2.42
C SER A 392 0.52 10.33 1.10
N GLU A 393 1.56 9.91 0.38
CA GLU A 393 1.47 9.10 -0.85
C GLU A 393 2.66 8.13 -0.89
N GLY A 394 2.50 7.04 -1.64
CA GLY A 394 3.64 6.26 -2.11
C GLY A 394 4.13 6.83 -3.45
N GLN A 395 3.62 6.29 -4.54
CA GLN A 395 3.81 6.81 -5.89
C GLN A 395 2.43 7.03 -6.55
N PRO A 396 1.96 8.28 -6.61
CA PRO A 396 0.60 8.57 -7.05
C PRO A 396 0.42 8.36 -8.56
N LEU A 397 -0.37 7.37 -8.95
CA LEU A 397 -0.66 7.04 -10.36
C LEU A 397 -1.22 8.25 -11.11
N VAL A 398 -2.04 9.07 -10.46
CA VAL A 398 -2.64 10.25 -11.10
C VAL A 398 -1.60 11.25 -11.62
N VAL A 399 -0.42 11.33 -10.99
CA VAL A 399 0.68 12.19 -11.48
C VAL A 399 1.27 11.60 -12.76
N LEU A 400 1.40 10.28 -12.84
CA LEU A 400 1.87 9.58 -14.04
C LEU A 400 0.83 9.66 -15.18
N GLU A 401 -0.45 9.44 -14.86
CA GLU A 401 -1.55 9.49 -15.83
C GLU A 401 -1.72 10.90 -16.42
N ALA A 402 -1.76 11.92 -15.57
CA ALA A 402 -1.78 13.33 -16.00
C ALA A 402 -0.51 13.69 -16.77
N GLY A 403 0.67 13.24 -16.29
CA GLY A 403 1.95 13.47 -16.93
C GLY A 403 2.03 12.86 -18.32
N ALA A 404 1.61 11.62 -18.51
CA ALA A 404 1.57 10.96 -19.82
C ALA A 404 0.63 11.69 -20.82
N ALA A 405 -0.48 12.27 -20.31
CA ALA A 405 -1.34 13.14 -21.10
C ALA A 405 -0.73 14.54 -21.35
N GLY A 406 0.43 14.85 -20.73
CA GLY A 406 1.09 16.17 -20.84
C GLY A 406 0.43 17.26 -20.01
N VAL A 407 -0.15 16.90 -18.88
CA VAL A 407 -0.71 17.83 -17.90
C VAL A 407 0.31 18.00 -16.76
N PRO A 408 0.90 19.19 -16.57
CA PRO A 408 1.84 19.45 -15.50
C PRO A 408 1.17 19.36 -14.13
N THR A 409 1.93 18.99 -13.11
CA THR A 409 1.39 18.73 -11.78
C THR A 409 1.97 19.67 -10.73
N VAL A 410 1.10 20.18 -9.83
CA VAL A 410 1.49 20.81 -8.58
C VAL A 410 1.19 19.83 -7.46
N ALA A 411 2.23 19.33 -6.77
CA ALA A 411 2.06 18.34 -5.70
C ALA A 411 2.72 18.78 -4.40
N THR A 412 2.20 18.27 -3.28
CA THR A 412 2.91 18.31 -2.00
C THR A 412 4.14 17.42 -2.02
N ASN A 413 5.17 17.76 -1.22
CA ASN A 413 6.39 16.97 -1.13
C ASN A 413 6.18 15.71 -0.27
N VAL A 414 5.49 14.72 -0.85
CA VAL A 414 5.18 13.43 -0.21
C VAL A 414 5.51 12.28 -1.15
N GLY A 415 5.95 11.16 -0.58
CA GLY A 415 6.29 9.97 -1.36
C GLY A 415 7.29 10.29 -2.47
N SER A 416 7.00 9.79 -3.67
CA SER A 416 7.81 10.01 -4.88
C SER A 416 7.48 11.31 -5.63
N CYS A 417 6.60 12.20 -5.13
CA CYS A 417 6.16 13.37 -5.90
C CYS A 417 7.32 14.24 -6.39
N SER A 418 8.36 14.44 -5.56
CA SER A 418 9.54 15.20 -5.96
C SER A 418 10.29 14.53 -7.11
N GLU A 419 10.48 13.20 -7.04
CA GLU A 419 11.12 12.41 -8.08
C GLU A 419 10.31 12.40 -9.38
N LEU A 420 9.00 12.23 -9.30
CA LEU A 420 8.12 12.28 -10.46
C LEU A 420 8.14 13.64 -11.18
N ILE A 421 8.18 14.74 -10.41
CA ILE A 421 8.08 16.09 -10.95
C ILE A 421 9.44 16.65 -11.38
N TYR A 422 10.50 16.43 -10.60
CA TYR A 422 11.83 17.00 -10.89
C TYR A 422 12.80 16.02 -11.54
N GLY A 423 12.42 14.75 -11.63
CA GLY A 423 13.24 13.66 -12.16
C GLY A 423 14.05 12.93 -11.10
N ARG A 424 14.42 11.72 -11.40
CA ARG A 424 15.29 10.85 -10.60
C ARG A 424 16.70 11.40 -10.58
N GLU A 425 17.50 11.04 -9.56
CA GLU A 425 18.91 11.45 -9.49
C GLU A 425 19.75 10.95 -10.68
N ASP A 426 19.41 9.77 -11.19
CA ASP A 426 20.06 9.09 -12.33
C ASP A 426 19.45 9.46 -13.70
N GLU A 427 18.47 10.37 -13.77
CA GLU A 427 17.82 10.77 -15.02
C GLU A 427 18.82 11.35 -16.02
N THR A 428 18.93 10.71 -17.19
CA THR A 428 19.86 11.11 -18.26
C THR A 428 19.18 10.97 -19.63
N PRO A 429 19.11 12.04 -20.46
CA PRO A 429 19.43 13.44 -20.10
C PRO A 429 18.43 14.02 -19.10
N ARG A 430 18.79 15.11 -18.39
CA ARG A 430 17.87 15.82 -17.50
C ARG A 430 16.74 16.46 -18.33
N LEU A 431 15.50 16.01 -18.09
CA LEU A 431 14.32 16.48 -18.83
C LEU A 431 13.76 17.81 -18.29
N GLY A 432 14.15 18.19 -17.08
CA GLY A 432 13.63 19.39 -16.43
C GLY A 432 12.37 19.11 -15.59
N PRO A 433 11.80 20.14 -14.94
CA PRO A 433 10.63 19.98 -14.09
C PRO A 433 9.35 19.70 -14.87
N GLY A 434 8.53 18.76 -14.39
CA GLY A 434 7.20 18.43 -14.89
C GLY A 434 6.07 19.18 -14.17
N GLY A 435 6.42 20.21 -13.41
CA GLY A 435 5.51 20.95 -12.56
C GLY A 435 6.21 21.54 -11.36
N GLU A 436 5.51 21.67 -10.23
CA GLU A 436 6.06 22.25 -9.01
C GLU A 436 5.72 21.41 -7.76
N VAL A 437 6.68 21.34 -6.82
CA VAL A 437 6.48 20.68 -5.52
C VAL A 437 6.37 21.72 -4.42
N THR A 438 5.39 21.57 -3.53
CA THR A 438 5.10 22.50 -2.45
C THR A 438 5.20 21.82 -1.08
N ALA A 439 5.34 22.59 -0.02
CA ALA A 439 5.25 22.07 1.34
C ALA A 439 3.81 21.60 1.64
N LEU A 440 3.68 20.64 2.57
CA LEU A 440 2.39 20.16 3.06
C LEU A 440 1.55 21.30 3.63
N SER A 441 0.24 21.21 3.44
CA SER A 441 -0.76 22.14 4.02
C SER A 441 -0.43 23.61 3.77
N ASN A 442 0.17 23.94 2.61
CA ASN A 442 0.55 25.29 2.22
C ASN A 442 -0.27 25.83 1.03
N PRO A 443 -1.49 26.31 1.25
CA PRO A 443 -2.37 26.78 0.18
C PRO A 443 -1.80 27.98 -0.59
N ARG A 444 -0.97 28.81 0.04
CA ARG A 444 -0.33 29.96 -0.63
C ARG A 444 0.71 29.52 -1.66
N ALA A 445 1.58 28.60 -1.30
CA ALA A 445 2.57 28.04 -2.22
C ALA A 445 1.88 27.27 -3.35
N THR A 446 0.86 26.46 -3.03
CA THR A 446 0.06 25.72 -4.01
C THR A 446 -0.61 26.69 -5.02
N ALA A 447 -1.26 27.73 -4.54
CA ALA A 447 -1.88 28.74 -5.42
C ALA A 447 -0.86 29.49 -6.30
N ALA A 448 0.31 29.82 -5.75
CA ALA A 448 1.38 30.50 -6.51
C ALA A 448 1.94 29.59 -7.62
N ALA A 449 2.17 28.31 -7.35
CA ALA A 449 2.64 27.34 -8.31
C ALA A 449 1.60 27.12 -9.43
N ILE A 450 0.33 26.94 -9.07
CA ILE A 450 -0.77 26.82 -10.04
C ILE A 450 -0.85 28.08 -10.93
N ARG A 451 -0.86 29.26 -10.30
CA ARG A 451 -0.91 30.52 -11.05
C ARG A 451 0.21 30.61 -12.08
N ARG A 452 1.44 30.28 -11.71
CA ARG A 452 2.58 30.32 -12.63
C ARG A 452 2.34 29.43 -13.85
N LEU A 453 1.90 28.20 -13.65
CA LEU A 453 1.57 27.27 -14.74
C LEU A 453 0.40 27.76 -15.61
N LEU A 454 -0.56 28.51 -15.06
CA LEU A 454 -1.70 29.03 -15.83
C LEU A 454 -1.39 30.34 -16.56
N THR A 455 -0.41 31.15 -16.12
CA THR A 455 -0.14 32.49 -16.66
C THR A 455 1.16 32.60 -17.43
N ASP A 456 2.04 31.61 -17.34
CA ASP A 456 3.31 31.51 -18.07
C ASP A 456 3.23 30.29 -19.01
N GLN A 457 2.82 30.54 -20.28
CA GLN A 457 2.63 29.46 -21.26
C GLN A 457 3.93 28.73 -21.59
N ASP A 458 5.05 29.46 -21.70
CA ASP A 458 6.36 28.84 -21.98
C ASP A 458 6.78 27.89 -20.86
N TRP A 459 6.50 28.28 -19.61
CA TRP A 459 6.76 27.44 -18.44
C TRP A 459 5.83 26.21 -18.41
N HIS A 460 4.55 26.42 -18.67
CA HIS A 460 3.58 25.34 -18.80
C HIS A 460 4.03 24.29 -19.82
N ASP A 461 4.39 24.74 -21.04
CA ASP A 461 4.75 23.84 -22.14
C ASP A 461 6.06 23.08 -21.85
N LYS A 462 7.04 23.74 -21.23
CA LYS A 462 8.25 23.08 -20.74
C LYS A 462 7.93 21.98 -19.73
N CYS A 463 7.09 22.27 -18.73
CA CYS A 463 6.69 21.28 -17.72
C CYS A 463 5.89 20.13 -18.34
N ALA A 464 4.94 20.44 -19.24
CA ALA A 464 4.11 19.44 -19.92
C ALA A 464 4.96 18.49 -20.78
N ASN A 465 5.96 18.99 -21.48
CA ASN A 465 6.86 18.16 -22.28
C ASN A 465 7.79 17.32 -21.40
N ALA A 466 8.37 17.91 -20.35
CA ALA A 466 9.27 17.21 -19.44
C ALA A 466 8.58 16.03 -18.76
N ILE A 467 7.34 16.24 -18.22
CA ILE A 467 6.63 15.15 -17.53
C ILE A 467 6.17 14.07 -18.52
N ARG A 468 5.76 14.43 -19.73
CA ARG A 468 5.37 13.46 -20.77
C ARG A 468 6.52 12.56 -21.17
N GLU A 469 7.68 13.14 -21.48
CA GLU A 469 8.86 12.36 -21.84
C GLU A 469 9.36 11.51 -20.66
N ARG A 470 9.32 12.03 -19.44
CA ARG A 470 9.65 11.28 -18.23
C ARG A 470 8.76 10.06 -18.06
N CYS A 471 7.44 10.20 -18.21
CA CYS A 471 6.49 9.08 -18.16
C CYS A 471 6.81 8.02 -19.22
N LYS A 472 7.12 8.45 -20.44
CA LYS A 472 7.43 7.57 -21.56
C LYS A 472 8.74 6.78 -21.36
N VAL A 473 9.77 7.42 -20.83
CA VAL A 473 11.11 6.80 -20.71
C VAL A 473 11.21 5.93 -19.45
N TYR A 474 10.68 6.41 -18.32
CA TYR A 474 10.94 5.78 -17.01
C TYR A 474 9.73 5.08 -16.38
N TYR A 475 8.51 5.34 -16.89
CA TYR A 475 7.27 4.86 -16.26
C TYR A 475 6.31 4.19 -17.24
N ASP A 476 6.79 3.73 -18.42
CA ASP A 476 5.94 2.94 -19.35
C ASP A 476 5.55 1.63 -18.68
N GLN A 477 4.24 1.37 -18.59
CA GLN A 477 3.67 0.18 -17.98
C GLN A 477 4.24 -1.12 -18.56
N ARG A 478 4.51 -1.17 -19.87
CA ARG A 478 5.08 -2.35 -20.53
C ARG A 478 6.47 -2.70 -20.03
N SER A 479 7.29 -1.68 -19.75
CA SER A 479 8.62 -1.89 -19.19
C SER A 479 8.57 -2.42 -17.77
N VAL A 480 7.61 -1.93 -16.97
CA VAL A 480 7.36 -2.42 -15.60
C VAL A 480 6.86 -3.86 -15.61
N GLU A 481 5.88 -4.19 -16.46
CA GLU A 481 5.36 -5.55 -16.62
C GLU A 481 6.46 -6.53 -17.07
N GLN A 482 7.32 -6.11 -18.01
CA GLN A 482 8.46 -6.91 -18.46
C GLN A 482 9.43 -7.19 -17.31
N ALA A 483 9.77 -6.17 -16.52
CA ALA A 483 10.68 -6.32 -15.38
C ALA A 483 10.17 -7.35 -14.35
N TYR A 484 8.87 -7.33 -14.04
CA TYR A 484 8.27 -8.36 -13.18
C TYR A 484 8.25 -9.73 -13.83
N GLY A 485 7.96 -9.83 -15.13
CA GLY A 485 7.98 -11.09 -15.89
C GLY A 485 9.35 -11.75 -15.86
N ASP A 486 10.40 -10.96 -16.06
CA ASP A 486 11.79 -11.42 -16.00
C ASP A 486 12.16 -11.91 -14.60
N LEU A 487 11.76 -11.16 -13.56
CA LEU A 487 11.95 -11.58 -12.17
C LEU A 487 11.23 -12.90 -11.84
N TYR A 488 9.99 -13.07 -12.28
CA TYR A 488 9.27 -14.33 -12.05
C TYR A 488 9.91 -15.51 -12.75
N THR A 489 10.41 -15.31 -13.98
CA THR A 489 11.12 -16.33 -14.72
C THR A 489 12.40 -16.72 -13.99
N GLN A 490 13.23 -15.75 -13.66
CA GLN A 490 14.51 -15.95 -12.97
C GLN A 490 14.32 -16.63 -11.60
N LEU A 491 13.37 -16.15 -10.79
CA LEU A 491 13.07 -16.75 -9.48
C LEU A 491 12.45 -18.16 -9.60
N GLY A 492 11.71 -18.43 -10.67
CA GLY A 492 11.08 -19.74 -10.89
C GLY A 492 12.06 -20.82 -11.33
N GLU A 493 13.21 -20.43 -11.91
CA GLU A 493 14.22 -21.35 -12.45
C GLU A 493 15.34 -21.69 -11.44
N VAL A 494 15.64 -20.79 -10.51
CA VAL A 494 16.81 -20.94 -9.60
C VAL A 494 16.38 -20.88 -8.14
N PRO A 495 16.42 -21.99 -7.38
CA PRO A 495 15.98 -22.03 -5.99
C PRO A 495 16.79 -21.18 -4.99
N ASP A 496 18.06 -20.89 -5.23
CA ASP A 496 18.99 -20.41 -4.19
C ASP A 496 19.90 -19.23 -4.55
N GLN A 497 19.71 -18.54 -5.68
CA GLN A 497 20.52 -17.35 -6.02
C GLN A 497 19.67 -16.07 -6.06
N PRO A 498 20.15 -14.94 -5.49
CA PRO A 498 19.47 -13.67 -5.67
C PRO A 498 19.43 -13.30 -7.17
N PRO A 499 18.28 -12.83 -7.68
CA PRO A 499 18.14 -12.50 -9.09
C PRO A 499 19.06 -11.34 -9.51
N GLU A 500 19.60 -11.41 -10.72
CA GLU A 500 20.23 -10.24 -11.36
C GLU A 500 19.13 -9.26 -11.77
N ILE A 501 19.34 -7.98 -11.47
CA ILE A 501 18.39 -6.93 -11.83
C ILE A 501 18.49 -6.69 -13.34
N PRO A 502 17.39 -6.66 -14.09
CA PRO A 502 17.38 -6.02 -15.39
C PRO A 502 17.80 -4.55 -15.19
N GLU A 503 18.89 -4.12 -15.77
CA GLU A 503 19.23 -2.70 -15.85
C GLU A 503 18.02 -1.95 -16.41
N ALA A 504 17.69 -0.79 -15.83
CA ALA A 504 16.69 0.10 -16.41
C ALA A 504 16.99 0.24 -17.91
N PRO A 505 15.98 0.19 -18.80
CA PRO A 505 16.19 0.08 -20.23
C PRO A 505 17.22 1.11 -20.68
N ALA A 506 18.40 0.60 -21.05
CA ALA A 506 19.46 1.40 -21.63
C ALA A 506 18.92 2.03 -22.91
N GLU A 507 19.26 3.29 -23.08
CA GLU A 507 19.02 4.13 -24.23
C GLU A 507 18.81 3.31 -25.52
N ARG A 508 17.60 3.38 -26.08
CA ARG A 508 17.48 3.17 -27.51
C ARG A 508 18.17 4.36 -28.15
N GLU A 509 19.36 4.15 -28.70
CA GLU A 509 20.02 5.10 -29.57
C GLU A 509 18.98 5.63 -30.56
N ALA A 510 18.74 6.94 -30.46
CA ALA A 510 17.98 7.67 -31.45
C ALA A 510 18.84 7.71 -32.71
N GLY A 511 18.52 6.83 -33.65
CA GLY A 511 19.03 6.86 -35.02
C GLY A 511 18.12 7.72 -35.88
#